data_1d9d40b6b6ae7700cd0e367bb1cf6385
#
_entry.id   1d9d40b6b6ae7700cd0e367bb1cf6385
#
_cell.length_a   1.000
_cell.length_b   1.000
_cell.length_c   1.000
_cell.angle_alpha   90.00
_cell.angle_beta   90.00
_cell.angle_gamma   90.00
#
_symmetry.space_group_name_H-M   'P 1'
#
loop_
_entity.id
_entity.type
_entity.pdbx_description
1 polymer ?
#
loop_
_entity_poly.entity_id
_entity_poly.type
_entity_poly.pdbx_seq_one_letter_code
_entity_poly.pdbx_strand_id
1 'polypeptide(L)'
;MTVPSSRPTAVRLGAAVLAAVVALLIPVSPAWAHNTLRSAAPAQESTLSSAPTEIVLEFVERLDPTFTTIVLTDAAKRKVPTGDPVVGGAKGSVQVTGALPNGTYTVAYRVVSTDGHPVQGSYPFTVADPNSSAAPIVVTTTDAPSAAASVQGDDGPGTGVLVAGGALAVVVVVVVGGLLLRRRANRR
;
A
#
# COMPACT_ATOMS: atom_id res chain seq x y z
N MET A 1 -30.67 42.47 -40.63
CA MET A 1 -29.20 42.60 -40.50
C MET A 1 -28.81 42.15 -39.08
N THR A 2 -28.34 40.95 -38.91
CA THR A 2 -27.90 40.38 -37.61
C THR A 2 -26.41 40.64 -37.46
N VAL A 3 -26.03 41.48 -36.48
CA VAL A 3 -24.65 41.76 -36.16
C VAL A 3 -24.11 40.58 -35.38
N PRO A 4 -23.05 39.88 -35.86
CA PRO A 4 -22.44 38.80 -35.08
C PRO A 4 -21.72 39.41 -33.86
N SER A 5 -22.18 39.10 -32.65
CA SER A 5 -21.51 39.50 -31.41
C SER A 5 -20.22 38.72 -31.25
N SER A 6 -19.12 39.29 -31.73
CA SER A 6 -17.78 38.72 -31.45
C SER A 6 -17.47 38.93 -29.96
N ARG A 7 -17.59 37.90 -29.16
CA ARG A 7 -17.11 37.95 -27.78
C ARG A 7 -15.63 38.30 -27.80
N PRO A 8 -15.18 39.33 -27.07
CA PRO A 8 -13.82 39.83 -27.16
C PRO A 8 -12.82 38.73 -26.83
N THR A 9 -11.75 38.62 -27.62
CA THR A 9 -10.68 37.61 -27.50
C THR A 9 -10.14 37.48 -26.07
N ALA A 10 -10.17 38.61 -25.32
CA ALA A 10 -9.80 38.67 -23.91
C ALA A 10 -10.67 37.77 -22.99
N VAL A 11 -11.96 37.60 -23.27
CA VAL A 11 -12.83 36.73 -22.47
C VAL A 11 -12.53 35.27 -22.74
N ARG A 12 -12.21 34.92 -23.97
CA ARG A 12 -11.82 33.54 -24.36
C ARG A 12 -10.48 33.16 -23.75
N LEU A 13 -9.49 34.04 -23.76
CA LEU A 13 -8.20 33.83 -23.10
C LEU A 13 -8.36 33.73 -21.58
N GLY A 14 -9.18 34.58 -20.95
CA GLY A 14 -9.47 34.47 -19.52
C GLY A 14 -10.11 33.14 -19.12
N ALA A 15 -11.07 32.67 -19.92
CA ALA A 15 -11.71 31.37 -19.67
C ALA A 15 -10.74 30.18 -19.87
N ALA A 16 -9.86 30.25 -20.87
CA ALA A 16 -8.84 29.23 -21.10
C ALA A 16 -7.82 29.15 -19.97
N VAL A 17 -7.36 30.32 -19.47
CA VAL A 17 -6.43 30.37 -18.33
C VAL A 17 -7.11 29.83 -17.06
N LEU A 18 -8.36 30.22 -16.81
CA LEU A 18 -9.11 29.71 -15.66
C LEU A 18 -9.29 28.19 -15.74
N ALA A 19 -9.64 27.65 -16.90
CA ALA A 19 -9.77 26.21 -17.11
C ALA A 19 -8.44 25.46 -16.90
N ALA A 20 -7.32 26.03 -17.36
CA ALA A 20 -6.00 25.46 -17.15
C ALA A 20 -5.61 25.45 -15.65
N VAL A 21 -5.91 26.53 -14.93
CA VAL A 21 -5.64 26.61 -13.48
C VAL A 21 -6.51 25.60 -12.72
N VAL A 22 -7.79 25.47 -13.07
CA VAL A 22 -8.69 24.46 -12.45
C VAL A 22 -8.19 23.05 -12.74
N ALA A 23 -7.74 22.78 -13.97
CA ALA A 23 -7.18 21.46 -14.32
C ALA A 23 -5.91 21.11 -13.54
N LEU A 24 -5.06 22.11 -13.24
CA LEU A 24 -3.85 21.93 -12.41
C LEU A 24 -4.15 21.76 -10.91
N LEU A 25 -5.32 22.19 -10.46
CA LEU A 25 -5.76 22.05 -9.07
C LEU A 25 -6.53 20.75 -8.80
N ILE A 26 -6.83 19.95 -9.84
CA ILE A 26 -7.43 18.62 -9.67
C ILE A 26 -6.37 17.73 -8.98
N PRO A 27 -6.64 17.22 -7.78
CA PRO A 27 -5.70 16.29 -7.13
C PRO A 27 -5.51 15.07 -8.00
N VAL A 28 -4.28 14.86 -8.48
CA VAL A 28 -3.91 13.61 -9.15
C VAL A 28 -3.86 12.56 -8.05
N SER A 29 -4.88 11.71 -7.96
CA SER A 29 -4.82 10.55 -7.08
C SER A 29 -3.62 9.68 -7.51
N PRO A 30 -2.71 9.30 -6.59
CA PRO A 30 -1.67 8.37 -6.95
C PRO A 30 -2.32 7.09 -7.47
N ALA A 31 -2.05 6.75 -8.73
CA ALA A 31 -2.42 5.45 -9.26
C ALA A 31 -1.60 4.42 -8.49
N TRP A 32 -2.22 3.68 -7.60
CA TRP A 32 -1.63 2.53 -6.91
C TRP A 32 -1.50 1.42 -7.94
N ALA A 33 -0.45 1.49 -8.75
CA ALA A 33 -0.09 0.50 -9.75
C ALA A 33 0.83 -0.57 -9.15
N HIS A 34 0.74 -0.82 -7.81
CA HIS A 34 1.57 -1.83 -7.18
C HIS A 34 0.74 -3.08 -6.93
N ASN A 35 1.25 -4.21 -7.37
CA ASN A 35 0.69 -5.51 -7.04
C ASN A 35 0.68 -5.68 -5.51
N THR A 36 -0.44 -6.08 -4.92
CA THR A 36 -0.60 -6.29 -3.49
C THR A 36 -1.28 -7.63 -3.22
N LEU A 37 -1.01 -8.20 -2.04
CA LEU A 37 -1.71 -9.40 -1.57
C LEU A 37 -3.18 -9.04 -1.31
N ARG A 38 -4.08 -9.67 -2.06
CA ARG A 38 -5.53 -9.49 -1.99
C ARG A 38 -6.18 -10.37 -0.95
N SER A 39 -5.79 -11.64 -0.93
CA SER A 39 -6.27 -12.62 0.04
C SER A 39 -5.25 -13.71 0.28
N ALA A 40 -5.36 -14.38 1.43
CA ALA A 40 -4.51 -15.50 1.82
C ALA A 40 -5.36 -16.59 2.49
N ALA A 41 -4.98 -17.84 2.26
CA ALA A 41 -5.48 -18.98 3.01
C ALA A 41 -4.26 -19.80 3.48
N PRO A 42 -4.01 -19.90 4.79
CA PRO A 42 -4.76 -19.28 5.91
C PRO A 42 -4.78 -17.75 5.84
N ALA A 43 -5.86 -17.14 6.35
CA ALA A 43 -5.94 -15.69 6.42
C ALA A 43 -4.91 -15.13 7.41
N GLN A 44 -4.48 -13.88 7.19
CA GLN A 44 -3.55 -13.19 8.08
C GLN A 44 -4.12 -13.13 9.51
N GLU A 45 -3.27 -13.40 10.49
CA GLU A 45 -3.60 -13.39 11.92
C GLU A 45 -4.73 -14.37 12.35
N SER A 46 -5.15 -15.28 11.44
CA SER A 46 -6.21 -16.26 11.75
C SER A 46 -5.73 -17.36 12.69
N THR A 47 -6.69 -17.91 13.46
CA THR A 47 -6.49 -19.13 14.24
C THR A 47 -7.31 -20.25 13.63
N LEU A 48 -6.65 -21.36 13.32
CA LEU A 48 -7.24 -22.54 12.69
C LEU A 48 -7.41 -23.66 13.71
N SER A 49 -8.56 -24.35 13.67
CA SER A 49 -8.82 -25.54 14.47
C SER A 49 -8.24 -26.83 13.89
N SER A 50 -7.56 -26.75 12.75
CA SER A 50 -6.84 -27.86 12.12
C SER A 50 -5.68 -27.32 11.29
N ALA A 51 -4.64 -28.13 11.15
CA ALA A 51 -3.46 -27.79 10.34
C ALA A 51 -3.85 -27.67 8.85
N PRO A 52 -3.47 -26.57 8.16
CA PRO A 52 -3.71 -26.43 6.73
C PRO A 52 -2.78 -27.38 5.95
N THR A 53 -3.29 -27.94 4.87
CA THR A 53 -2.51 -28.77 3.93
C THR A 53 -1.90 -27.95 2.79
N GLU A 54 -2.36 -26.71 2.60
CA GLU A 54 -1.93 -25.82 1.54
C GLU A 54 -1.92 -24.36 2.03
N ILE A 55 -0.98 -23.58 1.53
CA ILE A 55 -0.96 -22.13 1.65
C ILE A 55 -1.29 -21.57 0.28
N VAL A 56 -2.30 -20.69 0.20
CA VAL A 56 -2.70 -20.02 -1.05
C VAL A 56 -2.62 -18.51 -0.85
N LEU A 57 -1.98 -17.82 -1.78
CA LEU A 57 -1.85 -16.38 -1.83
C LEU A 57 -2.47 -15.87 -3.13
N GLU A 58 -3.40 -14.92 -3.04
CA GLU A 58 -4.00 -14.27 -4.20
C GLU A 58 -3.60 -12.80 -4.22
N PHE A 59 -3.09 -12.36 -5.36
CA PHE A 59 -2.63 -11.00 -5.59
C PHE A 59 -3.58 -10.24 -6.52
N VAL A 60 -3.37 -8.94 -6.64
CA VAL A 60 -4.16 -8.11 -7.56
C VAL A 60 -3.78 -8.40 -9.01
N GLU A 61 -2.49 -8.65 -9.27
CA GLU A 61 -1.96 -8.86 -10.61
C GLU A 61 -1.48 -10.29 -10.82
N ARG A 62 -1.32 -10.67 -12.08
CA ARG A 62 -0.78 -11.98 -12.47
C ARG A 62 0.68 -12.10 -12.05
N LEU A 63 1.05 -13.29 -11.56
CA LEU A 63 2.39 -13.60 -11.10
C LEU A 63 3.22 -14.26 -12.21
N ASP A 64 4.54 -14.03 -12.14
CA ASP A 64 5.52 -14.80 -12.90
C ASP A 64 5.86 -16.06 -12.11
N PRO A 65 5.65 -17.27 -12.67
CA PRO A 65 5.92 -18.53 -11.97
C PRO A 65 7.40 -18.74 -11.66
N THR A 66 8.31 -18.17 -12.45
CA THR A 66 9.76 -18.34 -12.28
C THR A 66 10.29 -17.64 -11.04
N PHE A 67 9.65 -16.53 -10.65
CA PHE A 67 10.12 -15.66 -9.57
C PHE A 67 9.18 -15.63 -8.36
N THR A 68 8.39 -16.70 -8.17
CA THR A 68 7.52 -16.85 -7.02
C THR A 68 8.17 -17.74 -5.97
N THR A 69 8.28 -17.21 -4.75
CA THR A 69 8.78 -17.96 -3.57
C THR A 69 7.79 -17.80 -2.43
N ILE A 70 7.43 -18.91 -1.80
CA ILE A 70 6.58 -18.95 -0.60
C ILE A 70 7.29 -19.82 0.43
N VAL A 71 7.49 -19.31 1.63
CA VAL A 71 8.20 -19.99 2.71
C VAL A 71 7.33 -20.00 3.96
N LEU A 72 7.21 -21.15 4.60
CA LEU A 72 6.54 -21.32 5.89
C LEU A 72 7.59 -21.55 6.98
N THR A 73 7.48 -20.83 8.10
CA THR A 73 8.35 -21.00 9.26
C THR A 73 7.54 -21.13 10.55
N ASP A 74 8.08 -21.84 11.53
CA ASP A 74 7.53 -21.91 12.89
C ASP A 74 7.95 -20.69 13.75
N ALA A 75 7.49 -20.66 15.00
CA ALA A 75 7.81 -19.58 15.95
C ALA A 75 9.32 -19.47 16.25
N ALA A 76 10.08 -20.56 16.12
CA ALA A 76 11.54 -20.59 16.28
C ALA A 76 12.28 -20.22 14.98
N LYS A 77 11.58 -19.71 13.96
CA LYS A 77 12.11 -19.39 12.61
C LYS A 77 12.67 -20.58 11.84
N ARG A 78 12.34 -21.79 12.22
CA ARG A 78 12.72 -23.00 11.48
C ARG A 78 11.78 -23.18 10.31
N LYS A 79 12.34 -23.47 9.14
CA LYS A 79 11.55 -23.73 7.93
C LYS A 79 10.71 -24.98 8.08
N VAL A 80 9.41 -24.87 7.81
CA VAL A 80 8.51 -26.02 7.69
C VAL A 80 8.59 -26.53 6.25
N PRO A 81 8.74 -27.84 6.01
CA PRO A 81 8.76 -28.40 4.67
C PRO A 81 7.49 -28.12 3.89
N THR A 82 7.65 -27.62 2.66
CA THR A 82 6.58 -27.39 1.68
C THR A 82 7.02 -27.94 0.33
N GLY A 83 6.07 -28.19 -0.55
CA GLY A 83 6.34 -28.41 -1.96
C GLY A 83 6.82 -27.15 -2.69
N ASP A 84 7.09 -27.31 -3.97
CA ASP A 84 7.42 -26.17 -4.85
C ASP A 84 6.22 -25.26 -5.06
N PRO A 85 6.43 -23.94 -5.26
CA PRO A 85 5.35 -23.02 -5.56
C PRO A 85 4.67 -23.35 -6.89
N VAL A 86 3.35 -23.40 -6.87
CA VAL A 86 2.51 -23.51 -8.08
C VAL A 86 1.84 -22.16 -8.32
N VAL A 87 1.96 -21.63 -9.54
CA VAL A 87 1.39 -20.35 -9.93
C VAL A 87 0.33 -20.53 -11.01
N GLY A 88 -0.87 -19.98 -10.73
CA GLY A 88 -2.00 -19.95 -11.66
C GLY A 88 -2.60 -18.55 -11.74
N GLY A 89 -2.23 -17.78 -12.75
CA GLY A 89 -2.73 -16.40 -12.91
C GLY A 89 -2.21 -15.49 -11.79
N ALA A 90 -3.10 -14.94 -10.98
CA ALA A 90 -2.77 -14.09 -9.83
C ALA A 90 -2.60 -14.87 -8.51
N LYS A 91 -2.66 -16.21 -8.56
CA LYS A 91 -2.55 -17.07 -7.38
C LYS A 91 -1.21 -17.80 -7.36
N GLY A 92 -0.59 -17.83 -6.19
CA GLY A 92 0.54 -18.69 -5.87
C GLY A 92 0.18 -19.59 -4.71
N SER A 93 0.52 -20.88 -4.77
CA SER A 93 0.28 -21.82 -3.67
C SER A 93 1.46 -22.76 -3.43
N VAL A 94 1.55 -23.29 -2.22
CA VAL A 94 2.46 -24.37 -1.84
C VAL A 94 1.73 -25.41 -1.01
N GLN A 95 1.99 -26.68 -1.28
CA GLN A 95 1.52 -27.77 -0.43
C GLN A 95 2.38 -27.85 0.83
N VAL A 96 1.76 -27.97 1.99
CA VAL A 96 2.46 -28.21 3.25
C VAL A 96 2.72 -29.70 3.38
N THR A 97 4.00 -30.09 3.38
CA THR A 97 4.42 -31.50 3.48
C THR A 97 4.95 -31.83 4.87
N GLY A 98 5.28 -30.82 5.66
CA GLY A 98 5.70 -30.97 7.05
C GLY A 98 4.54 -31.01 8.02
N ALA A 99 4.76 -31.62 9.19
CA ALA A 99 3.79 -31.58 10.28
C ALA A 99 3.65 -30.14 10.83
N LEU A 100 2.42 -29.73 11.12
CA LEU A 100 2.09 -28.45 11.75
C LEU A 100 1.42 -28.71 13.11
N PRO A 101 2.18 -28.96 14.20
CA PRO A 101 1.61 -29.00 15.55
C PRO A 101 0.99 -27.66 15.95
N ASN A 102 0.25 -27.64 17.04
CA ASN A 102 -0.30 -26.39 17.58
C ASN A 102 0.81 -25.37 17.81
N GLY A 103 0.60 -24.15 17.34
CA GLY A 103 1.59 -23.09 17.43
C GLY A 103 1.38 -21.99 16.39
N THR A 104 2.22 -20.97 16.45
CA THR A 104 2.20 -19.85 15.51
C THR A 104 3.20 -20.08 14.38
N TYR A 105 2.76 -19.81 13.16
CA TYR A 105 3.52 -19.96 11.93
C TYR A 105 3.56 -18.64 11.19
N THR A 106 4.62 -18.41 10.43
CA THR A 106 4.75 -17.23 9.57
C THR A 106 4.90 -17.66 8.11
N VAL A 107 4.01 -17.16 7.27
CA VAL A 107 4.13 -17.23 5.81
C VAL A 107 4.92 -16.02 5.34
N ALA A 108 6.04 -16.25 4.65
CA ALA A 108 6.78 -15.22 3.97
C ALA A 108 6.74 -15.47 2.46
N TYR A 109 6.61 -14.41 1.67
CA TYR A 109 6.54 -14.53 0.22
C TYR A 109 7.37 -13.45 -0.47
N ARG A 110 7.88 -13.81 -1.62
CA ARG A 110 8.41 -12.90 -2.63
C ARG A 110 7.89 -13.34 -3.98
N VAL A 111 7.18 -12.47 -4.66
CA VAL A 111 6.60 -12.70 -5.98
C VAL A 111 7.00 -11.59 -6.92
N VAL A 112 6.97 -11.87 -8.22
CA VAL A 112 7.14 -10.84 -9.26
C VAL A 112 5.87 -10.89 -10.11
N SER A 113 5.26 -9.76 -10.36
CA SER A 113 4.15 -9.65 -11.29
C SER A 113 4.63 -9.71 -12.75
N THR A 114 3.73 -10.02 -13.67
CA THR A 114 4.07 -10.13 -15.11
C THR A 114 4.57 -8.82 -15.72
N ASP A 115 4.35 -7.68 -15.05
CA ASP A 115 4.91 -6.38 -15.40
C ASP A 115 6.35 -6.16 -14.88
N GLY A 116 6.92 -7.16 -14.17
CA GLY A 116 8.29 -7.16 -13.68
C GLY A 116 8.50 -6.56 -12.28
N HIS A 117 7.45 -6.12 -11.58
CA HIS A 117 7.61 -5.52 -10.25
C HIS A 117 7.63 -6.57 -9.14
N PRO A 118 8.67 -6.59 -8.28
CA PRO A 118 8.75 -7.49 -7.14
C PRO A 118 7.89 -7.01 -5.99
N VAL A 119 7.16 -7.94 -5.37
CA VAL A 119 6.38 -7.75 -4.14
C VAL A 119 6.81 -8.77 -3.11
N GLN A 120 7.01 -8.33 -1.88
CA GLN A 120 7.36 -9.22 -0.78
C GLN A 120 6.59 -8.84 0.48
N GLY A 121 6.35 -9.83 1.33
CA GLY A 121 5.69 -9.64 2.61
C GLY A 121 5.71 -10.88 3.47
N SER A 122 5.17 -10.74 4.67
CA SER A 122 4.96 -11.87 5.57
C SER A 122 3.80 -11.60 6.51
N TYR A 123 3.16 -12.67 6.97
CA TYR A 123 2.09 -12.60 7.96
C TYR A 123 2.05 -13.86 8.82
N PRO A 124 1.59 -13.78 10.08
CA PRO A 124 1.41 -14.94 10.93
C PRO A 124 0.01 -15.55 10.79
N PHE A 125 -0.10 -16.86 11.15
CA PHE A 125 -1.34 -17.53 11.52
C PHE A 125 -1.05 -18.52 12.64
N THR A 126 -2.09 -19.01 13.33
CA THR A 126 -1.97 -19.95 14.44
C THR A 126 -2.74 -21.23 14.16
N VAL A 127 -2.16 -22.37 14.48
CA VAL A 127 -2.87 -23.67 14.54
C VAL A 127 -3.18 -23.96 16.01
N ALA A 128 -4.46 -24.18 16.31
CA ALA A 128 -4.96 -24.51 17.65
C ALA A 128 -5.98 -25.64 17.54
N ASP A 129 -5.51 -26.82 17.10
CA ASP A 129 -6.34 -28.02 16.99
C ASP A 129 -6.64 -28.57 18.41
N PRO A 130 -7.91 -28.58 18.84
CA PRO A 130 -8.27 -29.07 20.17
C PRO A 130 -8.03 -30.58 20.34
N ASN A 131 -7.92 -31.33 19.23
CA ASN A 131 -7.68 -32.76 19.26
C ASN A 131 -6.19 -33.10 19.16
N SER A 132 -5.35 -32.13 18.89
CA SER A 132 -3.88 -32.34 18.88
C SER A 132 -3.41 -32.41 20.33
N SER A 133 -2.86 -33.55 20.73
CA SER A 133 -2.21 -33.70 22.03
C SER A 133 -1.11 -32.65 22.14
N ALA A 134 -1.34 -31.60 22.93
CA ALA A 134 -0.36 -30.52 23.13
C ALA A 134 0.89 -31.14 23.76
N ALA A 135 2.01 -31.08 23.04
CA ALA A 135 3.31 -31.25 23.71
C ALA A 135 3.36 -30.15 24.80
N PRO A 136 3.74 -30.48 26.06
CA PRO A 136 3.74 -29.50 27.14
C PRO A 136 4.64 -28.32 26.76
N ILE A 137 4.05 -27.14 26.66
CA ILE A 137 4.78 -25.89 26.54
C ILE A 137 5.45 -25.70 27.91
N VAL A 138 6.74 -25.97 27.98
CA VAL A 138 7.56 -25.54 29.13
C VAL A 138 7.63 -24.03 29.04
N VAL A 139 6.72 -23.36 29.74
CA VAL A 139 6.77 -21.91 29.95
C VAL A 139 7.91 -21.70 30.96
N THR A 140 9.10 -21.49 30.45
CA THR A 140 10.18 -20.96 31.27
C THR A 140 9.84 -19.48 31.51
N THR A 141 9.18 -19.20 32.62
CA THR A 141 9.05 -17.84 33.15
C THR A 141 10.45 -17.37 33.52
N THR A 142 11.10 -16.70 32.59
CA THR A 142 12.26 -15.89 32.90
C THR A 142 11.71 -14.55 33.34
N ASP A 143 11.70 -14.33 34.66
CA ASP A 143 11.56 -13.02 35.27
C ASP A 143 12.69 -12.11 34.71
N ALA A 144 12.35 -11.21 33.80
CA ALA A 144 13.22 -10.14 33.40
C ALA A 144 12.84 -8.89 34.20
N PRO A 145 13.78 -8.24 34.88
CA PRO A 145 13.49 -7.03 35.64
C PRO A 145 13.09 -5.90 34.69
N SER A 146 11.96 -5.30 35.01
CA SER A 146 11.43 -4.08 34.41
C SER A 146 12.43 -2.93 34.57
N ALA A 147 13.18 -2.59 33.53
CA ALA A 147 13.89 -1.32 33.44
C ALA A 147 13.05 -0.36 32.62
N ALA A 148 12.34 0.51 33.32
CA ALA A 148 11.67 1.66 32.69
C ALA A 148 12.77 2.62 32.18
N ALA A 149 12.93 2.66 30.84
CA ALA A 149 13.64 3.73 30.16
C ALA A 149 12.58 4.61 29.44
N SER A 150 12.29 5.74 30.07
CA SER A 150 11.57 6.84 29.45
C SER A 150 12.45 7.45 28.35
N VAL A 151 12.11 7.20 27.10
CA VAL A 151 12.67 7.97 25.99
C VAL A 151 11.73 9.12 25.70
N GLN A 152 12.20 10.31 26.00
CA GLN A 152 11.63 11.59 25.66
C GLN A 152 11.62 11.72 24.13
N GLY A 153 10.44 11.77 23.52
CA GLY A 153 10.28 12.09 22.09
C GLY A 153 10.58 13.56 21.88
N ASP A 154 11.56 13.82 21.03
CA ASP A 154 11.90 15.15 20.51
C ASP A 154 10.92 15.46 19.37
N ASP A 155 9.97 16.36 19.65
CA ASP A 155 9.03 16.88 18.65
C ASP A 155 9.74 17.88 17.74
N GLY A 156 10.33 17.40 16.64
CA GLY A 156 10.77 18.24 15.54
C GLY A 156 9.58 18.79 14.75
N PRO A 157 9.56 20.07 14.37
CA PRO A 157 8.42 20.64 13.65
C PRO A 157 8.31 20.05 12.25
N GLY A 158 7.16 19.40 12.03
CA GLY A 158 6.83 18.74 10.76
C GLY A 158 6.82 19.69 9.55
N THR A 159 7.48 19.27 8.49
CA THR A 159 7.66 19.93 7.18
C THR A 159 6.35 20.07 6.37
N GLY A 160 5.17 19.98 7.00
CA GLY A 160 3.86 20.00 6.35
C GLY A 160 3.29 21.39 5.99
N VAL A 161 3.88 22.49 6.47
CA VAL A 161 3.27 23.83 6.37
C VAL A 161 3.72 24.64 5.14
N LEU A 162 4.75 24.23 4.41
CA LEU A 162 5.30 25.02 3.30
C LEU A 162 4.63 24.80 1.92
N VAL A 163 3.77 23.81 1.75
CA VAL A 163 3.12 23.52 0.45
C VAL A 163 1.84 24.35 0.25
N ALA A 164 1.17 24.78 1.33
CA ALA A 164 -0.07 25.55 1.23
C ALA A 164 0.14 27.03 0.83
N GLY A 165 1.34 27.60 1.07
CA GLY A 165 1.64 29.00 0.78
C GLY A 165 1.87 29.33 -0.70
N GLY A 166 2.38 28.35 -1.48
CA GLY A 166 2.73 28.56 -2.89
C GLY A 166 1.52 28.72 -3.82
N ALA A 167 0.46 27.98 -3.58
CA ALA A 167 -0.74 28.02 -4.44
C ALA A 167 -1.50 29.35 -4.34
N LEU A 168 -1.54 29.94 -3.16
CA LEU A 168 -2.26 31.20 -2.93
C LEU A 168 -1.54 32.39 -3.59
N ALA A 169 -0.21 32.40 -3.61
CA ALA A 169 0.60 33.44 -4.24
C ALA A 169 0.42 33.48 -5.77
N VAL A 170 0.32 32.34 -6.43
CA VAL A 170 0.13 32.26 -7.88
C VAL A 170 -1.26 32.79 -8.28
N VAL A 171 -2.30 32.46 -7.52
CA VAL A 171 -3.68 32.95 -7.78
C VAL A 171 -3.75 34.48 -7.64
N VAL A 172 -3.11 35.05 -6.63
CA VAL A 172 -3.07 36.51 -6.42
C VAL A 172 -2.34 37.21 -7.57
N VAL A 173 -1.21 36.68 -8.05
CA VAL A 173 -0.45 37.26 -9.16
C VAL A 173 -1.25 37.24 -10.46
N VAL A 174 -1.99 36.17 -10.76
CA VAL A 174 -2.80 36.06 -11.98
C VAL A 174 -4.02 37.02 -11.92
N VAL A 175 -4.69 37.10 -10.77
CA VAL A 175 -5.84 37.99 -10.60
C VAL A 175 -5.43 39.48 -10.66
N VAL A 176 -4.36 39.85 -9.97
CA VAL A 176 -3.85 41.24 -9.98
C VAL A 176 -3.29 41.59 -11.35
N GLY A 177 -2.55 40.72 -12.01
CA GLY A 177 -2.06 40.94 -13.37
C GLY A 177 -3.19 41.13 -14.39
N GLY A 178 -4.23 40.29 -14.33
CA GLY A 178 -5.42 40.41 -15.17
C GLY A 178 -6.19 41.74 -14.98
N LEU A 179 -6.32 42.16 -13.71
CA LEU A 179 -6.97 43.45 -13.37
C LEU A 179 -6.17 44.65 -13.86
N LEU A 180 -4.86 44.65 -13.75
CA LEU A 180 -3.97 45.70 -14.22
C LEU A 180 -3.97 45.84 -15.75
N LEU A 181 -3.95 44.72 -16.46
CA LEU A 181 -4.08 44.67 -17.92
C LEU A 181 -5.43 45.22 -18.39
N ARG A 182 -6.51 44.87 -17.71
CA ARG A 182 -7.86 45.37 -18.00
C ARG A 182 -7.98 46.86 -17.77
N ARG A 183 -7.35 47.40 -16.71
CA ARG A 183 -7.30 48.87 -16.45
C ARG A 183 -6.48 49.62 -17.49
N ARG A 184 -5.38 49.03 -18.01
CA ARG A 184 -4.61 49.64 -19.10
C ARG A 184 -5.37 49.63 -20.44
N ALA A 185 -6.11 48.59 -20.76
CA ALA A 185 -6.90 48.48 -21.99
C ALA A 185 -8.06 49.48 -22.00
N ASN A 186 -8.67 49.84 -20.84
CA ASN A 186 -9.77 50.79 -20.72
C ASN A 186 -9.34 52.26 -20.67
N ARG A 187 -8.02 52.55 -20.63
CA ARG A 187 -7.46 53.90 -20.63
C ARG A 187 -6.91 54.33 -21.99
N ARG A 188 -7.05 53.51 -23.00
CA ARG A 188 -6.77 53.84 -24.41
C ARG A 188 -8.07 53.88 -25.21
#